data_47bba65c7f10598fce99599dc39b8e26
#
_entry.id   47bba65c7f10598fce99599dc39b8e26
#
_cell.length_a   1.000
_cell.length_b   1.000
_cell.length_c   1.000
_cell.angle_alpha   90.00
_cell.angle_beta   90.00
_cell.angle_gamma   90.00
#
_symmetry.space_group_name_H-M   'P 1'
#
loop_
_entity.id
_entity.type
_entity.pdbx_description
1 polymer ?
#
loop_
_entity_poly.entity_id
_entity_poly.type
_entity_poly.pdbx_seq_one_letter_code
_entity_poly.pdbx_strand_id
1 'polypeptide(L)'
;MALKQVLTLVCKLQPSPEQVLKIEELLKAFADGCNYANQNVKASITSKTTIQNLVYQSLREQFGLSANQAVRVCARVGANRKTAKLKGSAVKEFKPTSADYDARIFSFREKDWTVSLTLLNGREHIKIDAGNYQRGKLKSRTPTSAQLCKHRDGRYYIHIQLKDDAPDPVRTKNAIGVDFGRREIAVTSNGDKWDGSGITKARDKFSRVRTSLQSKVSKGTRTTRRRVRNILKRLSGRERRYQTWLNHTISRAIIQDALKSGSLIAIEDLTGIRDRTNQQPRSKTERRRSNSWAFYQLRQFLEYKGIQSGVELIAISPRYTSQTCHQCLHIGLRSGKRFRCTNRSCDWHGDADLNGSEMIRLVGLSVTQPEGSKILSCNLSWDSSGLLKAPSL
;
A
#
# COMPACT_ATOMS: atom_id res chain seq x y z
N MET A 1 10.45 4.00 22.32
CA MET A 1 10.14 2.61 21.91
C MET A 1 10.38 2.52 20.42
N ALA A 2 11.28 1.60 19.98
CA ALA A 2 11.51 1.38 18.55
C ALA A 2 10.21 0.97 17.84
N LEU A 3 9.97 1.53 16.67
CA LEU A 3 8.77 1.26 15.88
C LEU A 3 8.88 -0.17 15.31
N LYS A 4 8.00 -1.08 15.74
CA LYS A 4 7.99 -2.45 15.23
C LYS A 4 7.36 -2.51 13.86
N GLN A 5 8.09 -3.05 12.91
CA GLN A 5 7.65 -3.24 11.54
C GLN A 5 7.37 -4.72 11.25
N VAL A 6 6.34 -4.97 10.45
CA VAL A 6 6.03 -6.32 9.94
C VAL A 6 6.16 -6.32 8.42
N LEU A 7 7.14 -7.09 7.92
CA LEU A 7 7.31 -7.36 6.50
C LEU A 7 6.66 -8.70 6.15
N THR A 8 5.80 -8.75 5.15
CA THR A 8 5.23 -9.99 4.63
C THR A 8 5.94 -10.41 3.36
N LEU A 9 6.59 -11.56 3.38
CA LEU A 9 7.24 -12.18 2.22
C LEU A 9 6.32 -13.24 1.63
N VAL A 10 6.06 -13.13 0.34
CA VAL A 10 5.24 -14.09 -0.41
C VAL A 10 6.15 -15.06 -1.13
N CYS A 11 6.15 -16.34 -0.70
CA CYS A 11 6.92 -17.41 -1.32
C CYS A 11 5.95 -18.44 -1.92
N LYS A 12 6.25 -18.91 -3.13
CA LYS A 12 5.46 -19.96 -3.77
C LYS A 12 5.82 -21.30 -3.14
N LEU A 13 4.81 -22.14 -2.90
CA LEU A 13 4.99 -23.52 -2.45
C LEU A 13 5.07 -24.48 -3.62
N GLN A 14 5.81 -25.57 -3.44
CA GLN A 14 5.93 -26.69 -4.39
C GLN A 14 5.41 -27.99 -3.72
N PRO A 15 4.12 -28.10 -3.43
CA PRO A 15 3.56 -29.29 -2.80
C PRO A 15 3.47 -30.45 -3.80
N SER A 16 3.64 -31.69 -3.32
CA SER A 16 3.31 -32.89 -4.07
C SER A 16 1.79 -33.01 -4.29
N PRO A 17 1.32 -33.85 -5.22
CA PRO A 17 -0.12 -34.07 -5.41
C PRO A 17 -0.84 -34.51 -4.13
N GLU A 18 -0.21 -35.34 -3.33
CA GLU A 18 -0.75 -35.79 -2.03
C GLU A 18 -0.84 -34.61 -1.02
N GLN A 19 0.21 -33.81 -0.94
CA GLN A 19 0.22 -32.61 -0.09
C GLN A 19 -0.82 -31.57 -0.54
N VAL A 20 -1.12 -31.50 -1.83
CA VAL A 20 -2.19 -30.63 -2.35
C VAL A 20 -3.55 -31.04 -1.76
N LEU A 21 -3.87 -32.33 -1.74
CA LEU A 21 -5.12 -32.83 -1.16
C LEU A 21 -5.22 -32.45 0.32
N LYS A 22 -4.18 -32.72 1.11
CA LYS A 22 -4.11 -32.38 2.54
C LYS A 22 -4.24 -30.87 2.79
N ILE A 23 -3.65 -30.03 1.91
CA ILE A 23 -3.79 -28.56 1.98
C ILE A 23 -5.24 -28.13 1.72
N GLU A 24 -5.89 -28.70 0.70
CA GLU A 24 -7.29 -28.38 0.37
C GLU A 24 -8.24 -28.73 1.51
N GLU A 25 -8.05 -29.93 2.12
CA GLU A 25 -8.81 -30.37 3.29
C GLU A 25 -8.66 -29.37 4.45
N LEU A 26 -7.43 -28.97 4.79
CA LEU A 26 -7.21 -27.98 5.82
C LEU A 26 -7.85 -26.63 5.48
N LEU A 27 -7.66 -26.11 4.25
CA LEU A 27 -8.23 -24.83 3.87
C LEU A 27 -9.76 -24.83 3.97
N LYS A 28 -10.40 -25.95 3.61
CA LYS A 28 -11.84 -26.16 3.76
C LYS A 28 -12.24 -26.17 5.23
N ALA A 29 -11.64 -27.03 6.05
CA ALA A 29 -11.94 -27.15 7.48
C ALA A 29 -11.73 -25.81 8.23
N PHE A 30 -10.67 -25.06 7.88
CA PHE A 30 -10.40 -23.77 8.48
C PHE A 30 -11.45 -22.71 8.09
N ALA A 31 -11.90 -22.68 6.83
CA ALA A 31 -12.94 -21.78 6.38
C ALA A 31 -14.31 -22.12 6.98
N ASP A 32 -14.66 -23.40 7.00
CA ASP A 32 -15.91 -23.91 7.59
C ASP A 32 -15.94 -23.62 9.10
N GLY A 33 -14.83 -23.82 9.80
CA GLY A 33 -14.69 -23.42 11.21
C GLY A 33 -14.84 -21.91 11.43
N CYS A 34 -14.31 -21.07 10.53
CA CYS A 34 -14.52 -19.61 10.60
C CYS A 34 -15.99 -19.24 10.39
N ASN A 35 -16.67 -19.89 9.44
CA ASN A 35 -18.10 -19.66 9.17
C ASN A 35 -18.94 -20.12 10.35
N TYR A 36 -18.67 -21.31 10.90
CA TYR A 36 -19.33 -21.82 12.10
C TYR A 36 -19.19 -20.85 13.28
N ALA A 37 -17.97 -20.41 13.60
CA ALA A 37 -17.73 -19.45 14.67
C ALA A 37 -18.42 -18.11 14.43
N ASN A 38 -18.48 -17.66 13.16
CA ASN A 38 -19.17 -16.41 12.80
C ASN A 38 -20.70 -16.52 12.89
N GLN A 39 -21.28 -17.69 12.72
CA GLN A 39 -22.74 -17.92 12.79
C GLN A 39 -23.20 -18.17 14.23
N ASN A 40 -22.44 -18.93 15.03
CA ASN A 40 -22.84 -19.41 16.36
C ASN A 40 -22.46 -18.47 17.51
N VAL A 41 -21.67 -17.41 17.25
CA VAL A 41 -21.31 -16.40 18.25
C VAL A 41 -21.96 -15.07 17.92
N LYS A 42 -22.54 -14.38 18.91
CA LYS A 42 -23.18 -13.05 18.72
C LYS A 42 -22.25 -12.09 17.95
N ALA A 43 -22.78 -11.39 16.95
CA ALA A 43 -22.01 -10.50 16.05
C ALA A 43 -21.27 -9.37 16.78
N SER A 44 -21.77 -8.93 17.93
CA SER A 44 -21.16 -7.89 18.76
C SER A 44 -19.83 -8.35 19.41
N ILE A 45 -19.63 -9.65 19.59
CA ILE A 45 -18.42 -10.21 20.22
C ILE A 45 -17.28 -10.21 19.21
N THR A 46 -16.26 -9.42 19.49
CA THR A 46 -15.05 -9.28 18.66
C THR A 46 -13.77 -9.77 19.36
N SER A 47 -13.86 -10.11 20.65
CA SER A 47 -12.75 -10.64 21.45
C SER A 47 -12.41 -12.06 21.03
N LYS A 48 -11.15 -12.30 20.66
CA LYS A 48 -10.63 -13.65 20.36
C LYS A 48 -10.91 -14.63 21.49
N THR A 49 -10.62 -14.24 22.73
CA THR A 49 -10.75 -15.11 23.92
C THR A 49 -12.20 -15.48 24.19
N THR A 50 -13.11 -14.51 24.09
CA THR A 50 -14.55 -14.79 24.28
C THR A 50 -15.09 -15.72 23.19
N ILE A 51 -14.69 -15.51 21.90
CA ILE A 51 -15.07 -16.41 20.81
C ILE A 51 -14.51 -17.81 21.07
N GLN A 52 -13.24 -17.91 21.50
CA GLN A 52 -12.60 -19.18 21.81
C GLN A 52 -13.34 -19.94 22.89
N ASN A 53 -13.71 -19.30 24.00
CA ASN A 53 -14.43 -19.98 25.10
C ASN A 53 -15.78 -20.55 24.65
N LEU A 54 -16.42 -19.93 23.63
CA LEU A 54 -17.75 -20.40 23.18
C LEU A 54 -17.71 -21.53 22.15
N VAL A 55 -16.67 -21.58 21.29
CA VAL A 55 -16.70 -22.50 20.14
C VAL A 55 -15.46 -23.37 20.00
N TYR A 56 -14.48 -23.29 20.91
CA TYR A 56 -13.21 -24.01 20.80
C TYR A 56 -13.37 -25.53 20.68
N GLN A 57 -14.20 -26.11 21.54
CA GLN A 57 -14.42 -27.55 21.54
C GLN A 57 -15.08 -27.99 20.23
N SER A 58 -16.14 -27.30 19.82
CA SER A 58 -16.83 -27.59 18.55
C SER A 58 -15.91 -27.49 17.35
N LEU A 59 -14.98 -26.50 17.33
CA LEU A 59 -14.01 -26.36 16.26
C LEU A 59 -13.04 -27.53 16.15
N ARG A 60 -12.69 -28.14 17.28
CA ARG A 60 -11.83 -29.34 17.33
C ARG A 60 -12.56 -30.62 16.92
N GLU A 61 -13.75 -30.82 17.44
CA GLU A 61 -14.51 -32.06 17.25
C GLU A 61 -15.14 -32.12 15.85
N GLN A 62 -15.77 -31.05 15.39
CA GLN A 62 -16.54 -31.09 14.13
C GLN A 62 -15.65 -30.88 12.90
N PHE A 63 -14.55 -30.10 13.01
CA PHE A 63 -13.71 -29.74 11.87
C PHE A 63 -12.32 -30.38 11.92
N GLY A 64 -12.00 -31.19 12.94
CA GLY A 64 -10.69 -31.86 13.09
C GLY A 64 -9.51 -30.90 13.27
N LEU A 65 -9.76 -29.64 13.65
CA LEU A 65 -8.71 -28.63 13.79
C LEU A 65 -7.86 -28.91 15.03
N SER A 66 -6.53 -28.78 14.90
CA SER A 66 -5.64 -28.81 16.07
C SER A 66 -5.92 -27.64 17.02
N ALA A 67 -5.48 -27.75 18.27
CA ALA A 67 -5.68 -26.73 19.30
C ALA A 67 -5.29 -25.31 18.81
N ASN A 68 -4.10 -25.21 18.20
CA ASN A 68 -3.63 -23.91 17.71
C ASN A 68 -4.38 -23.42 16.45
N GLN A 69 -4.82 -24.32 15.57
CA GLN A 69 -5.65 -23.96 14.42
C GLN A 69 -7.00 -23.41 14.85
N ALA A 70 -7.67 -24.05 15.83
CA ALA A 70 -8.92 -23.56 16.41
C ALA A 70 -8.75 -22.15 17.03
N VAL A 71 -7.66 -21.92 17.75
CA VAL A 71 -7.32 -20.58 18.27
C VAL A 71 -7.10 -19.56 17.14
N ARG A 72 -6.50 -19.97 16.00
CA ARG A 72 -6.34 -19.10 14.84
C ARG A 72 -7.65 -18.77 14.13
N VAL A 73 -8.58 -19.71 14.05
CA VAL A 73 -9.95 -19.47 13.59
C VAL A 73 -10.62 -18.38 14.43
N CYS A 74 -10.61 -18.51 15.76
CA CYS A 74 -11.20 -17.52 16.66
C CYS A 74 -10.56 -16.13 16.51
N ALA A 75 -9.22 -16.07 16.35
CA ALA A 75 -8.50 -14.83 16.13
C ALA A 75 -8.89 -14.18 14.79
N ARG A 76 -9.02 -14.98 13.71
CA ARG A 76 -9.43 -14.49 12.38
C ARG A 76 -10.85 -13.93 12.40
N VAL A 77 -11.80 -14.63 13.00
CA VAL A 77 -13.18 -14.17 13.10
C VAL A 77 -13.25 -12.87 13.89
N GLY A 78 -12.60 -12.80 15.06
CA GLY A 78 -12.54 -11.58 15.86
C GLY A 78 -11.95 -10.37 15.12
N ALA A 79 -10.84 -10.55 14.39
CA ALA A 79 -10.21 -9.51 13.60
C ALA A 79 -11.11 -9.04 12.44
N ASN A 80 -11.77 -9.97 11.73
CA ASN A 80 -12.69 -9.61 10.65
C ASN A 80 -13.91 -8.85 11.15
N ARG A 81 -14.47 -9.24 12.31
CA ARG A 81 -15.58 -8.52 12.95
C ARG A 81 -15.20 -7.11 13.38
N LYS A 82 -14.01 -6.92 13.97
CA LYS A 82 -13.50 -5.57 14.28
C LYS A 82 -13.41 -4.71 13.03
N THR A 83 -12.84 -5.24 11.95
CA THR A 83 -12.73 -4.53 10.66
C THR A 83 -14.09 -4.23 10.04
N ALA A 84 -15.03 -5.17 10.09
CA ALA A 84 -16.38 -5.02 9.57
C ALA A 84 -17.14 -3.93 10.34
N LYS A 85 -17.02 -3.91 11.67
CA LYS A 85 -17.60 -2.87 12.54
C LYS A 85 -17.07 -1.48 12.18
N LEU A 86 -15.75 -1.32 12.01
CA LEU A 86 -15.13 -0.04 11.61
C LEU A 86 -15.61 0.44 10.23
N LYS A 87 -15.96 -0.47 9.33
CA LYS A 87 -16.45 -0.15 7.98
C LYS A 87 -17.97 -0.07 7.86
N GLY A 88 -18.72 -0.26 8.95
CA GLY A 88 -20.17 -0.32 8.91
C GLY A 88 -20.73 -1.45 8.01
N SER A 89 -20.04 -2.59 7.90
CA SER A 89 -20.40 -3.69 7.01
C SER A 89 -20.48 -5.01 7.77
N ALA A 90 -21.24 -5.99 7.23
CA ALA A 90 -21.25 -7.34 7.75
C ALA A 90 -19.97 -8.12 7.38
N VAL A 91 -19.61 -9.12 8.20
CA VAL A 91 -18.53 -10.06 7.86
C VAL A 91 -19.00 -10.94 6.70
N LYS A 92 -18.21 -11.00 5.64
CA LYS A 92 -18.48 -11.87 4.50
C LYS A 92 -18.15 -13.32 4.84
N GLU A 93 -18.79 -14.24 4.13
CA GLU A 93 -18.46 -15.67 4.18
C GLU A 93 -16.97 -15.92 3.96
N PHE A 94 -16.39 -16.76 4.80
CA PHE A 94 -15.00 -17.21 4.67
C PHE A 94 -14.90 -18.31 3.61
N LYS A 95 -14.04 -18.08 2.61
CA LYS A 95 -13.79 -19.05 1.55
C LYS A 95 -12.54 -19.86 1.84
N PRO A 96 -12.42 -21.11 1.33
CA PRO A 96 -11.27 -21.98 1.55
C PRO A 96 -10.04 -21.51 0.76
N THR A 97 -9.56 -20.33 1.05
CA THR A 97 -8.44 -19.69 0.33
C THR A 97 -7.22 -19.42 1.19
N SER A 98 -7.35 -19.48 2.51
CA SER A 98 -6.20 -19.23 3.40
C SER A 98 -6.41 -19.77 4.83
N ALA A 99 -5.31 -20.16 5.48
CA ALA A 99 -5.24 -20.53 6.88
C ALA A 99 -4.07 -19.82 7.58
N ASP A 100 -4.27 -19.41 8.85
CA ASP A 100 -3.27 -18.68 9.65
C ASP A 100 -2.43 -19.64 10.49
N TYR A 101 -1.15 -19.33 10.61
CA TYR A 101 -0.16 -20.10 11.35
C TYR A 101 0.60 -19.25 12.36
N ASP A 102 0.97 -19.88 13.49
CA ASP A 102 1.94 -19.34 14.46
C ASP A 102 3.13 -20.30 14.63
N ALA A 103 4.10 -19.90 15.46
CA ALA A 103 5.34 -20.66 15.67
C ALA A 103 5.14 -22.11 16.15
N ARG A 104 3.97 -22.47 16.68
CA ARG A 104 3.70 -23.83 17.16
C ARG A 104 3.30 -24.78 16.02
N ILE A 105 2.69 -24.23 14.97
CA ILE A 105 2.16 -24.99 13.84
C ILE A 105 2.86 -24.65 12.52
N PHE A 106 3.86 -23.77 12.56
CA PHE A 106 4.68 -23.33 11.43
C PHE A 106 6.14 -23.23 11.85
N SER A 107 7.05 -23.67 10.98
CA SER A 107 8.47 -23.33 11.04
C SER A 107 9.07 -23.22 9.66
N PHE A 108 10.12 -22.42 9.54
CA PHE A 108 10.94 -22.25 8.33
C PHE A 108 12.31 -22.89 8.54
N ARG A 109 12.79 -23.63 7.55
CA ARG A 109 14.14 -24.20 7.54
C ARG A 109 14.93 -23.64 6.36
N GLU A 110 15.98 -22.92 6.68
CA GLU A 110 16.88 -22.31 5.69
C GLU A 110 17.71 -23.35 4.94
N LYS A 111 18.16 -24.40 5.63
CA LYS A 111 19.07 -25.42 5.07
C LYS A 111 18.57 -26.04 3.76
N ASP A 112 17.29 -26.32 3.67
CA ASP A 112 16.65 -26.99 2.53
C ASP A 112 15.56 -26.15 1.87
N TRP A 113 15.39 -24.91 2.31
CA TRP A 113 14.36 -23.98 1.83
C TRP A 113 12.96 -24.60 1.88
N THR A 114 12.63 -25.20 3.01
CA THR A 114 11.32 -25.79 3.30
C THR A 114 10.60 -25.03 4.39
N VAL A 115 9.29 -25.16 4.37
CA VAL A 115 8.42 -24.79 5.49
C VAL A 115 7.76 -26.03 6.03
N SER A 116 7.66 -26.13 7.36
CA SER A 116 6.93 -27.17 8.03
C SER A 116 5.59 -26.61 8.48
N LEU A 117 4.50 -27.24 8.05
CA LEU A 117 3.12 -26.82 8.29
C LEU A 117 2.35 -27.95 8.94
N THR A 118 1.67 -27.69 10.06
CA THR A 118 0.71 -28.63 10.62
C THR A 118 -0.58 -28.58 9.81
N LEU A 119 -0.92 -29.68 9.16
CA LEU A 119 -2.18 -29.90 8.46
C LEU A 119 -3.17 -30.66 9.38
N LEU A 120 -4.29 -31.15 8.87
CA LEU A 120 -5.26 -31.89 9.70
C LEU A 120 -4.67 -33.23 10.21
N ASN A 121 -3.99 -33.96 9.32
CA ASN A 121 -3.48 -35.31 9.56
C ASN A 121 -1.98 -35.35 9.84
N GLY A 122 -1.42 -34.33 10.49
CA GLY A 122 -0.01 -34.30 10.84
C GLY A 122 0.75 -33.11 10.26
N ARG A 123 2.07 -33.21 10.30
CA ARG A 123 2.98 -32.13 9.91
C ARG A 123 3.68 -32.45 8.61
N GLU A 124 3.61 -31.53 7.66
CA GLU A 124 4.17 -31.68 6.32
C GLU A 124 5.32 -30.69 6.08
N HIS A 125 6.34 -31.15 5.37
CA HIS A 125 7.46 -30.35 4.93
C HIS A 125 7.30 -30.04 3.44
N ILE A 126 7.20 -28.75 3.09
CA ILE A 126 6.90 -28.32 1.73
C ILE A 126 8.00 -27.39 1.25
N LYS A 127 8.58 -27.66 0.10
CA LYS A 127 9.59 -26.80 -0.54
C LYS A 127 8.99 -25.43 -0.91
N ILE A 128 9.77 -24.37 -0.68
CA ILE A 128 9.44 -23.02 -1.13
C ILE A 128 10.29 -22.63 -2.34
N ASP A 129 9.65 -21.99 -3.29
CA ASP A 129 10.30 -21.30 -4.40
C ASP A 129 10.47 -19.82 -3.99
N ALA A 130 11.67 -19.47 -3.58
CA ALA A 130 12.03 -18.15 -3.09
C ALA A 130 13.08 -17.51 -4.00
N GLY A 131 12.78 -16.31 -4.53
CA GLY A 131 13.73 -15.51 -5.29
C GLY A 131 14.80 -14.86 -4.40
N ASN A 132 15.79 -14.24 -5.02
CA ASN A 132 16.94 -13.64 -4.31
C ASN A 132 16.52 -12.63 -3.22
N TYR A 133 15.47 -11.85 -3.45
CA TYR A 133 14.95 -10.91 -2.46
C TYR A 133 14.42 -11.63 -1.21
N GLN A 134 13.56 -12.65 -1.41
CA GLN A 134 13.00 -13.43 -0.29
C GLN A 134 14.11 -14.17 0.45
N ARG A 135 15.05 -14.78 -0.27
CA ARG A 135 16.21 -15.47 0.31
C ARG A 135 17.06 -14.51 1.17
N GLY A 136 17.39 -13.33 0.63
CA GLY A 136 18.15 -12.33 1.39
C GLY A 136 17.44 -11.86 2.67
N LYS A 137 16.08 -11.75 2.63
CA LYS A 137 15.32 -11.35 3.81
C LYS A 137 15.07 -12.47 4.82
N LEU A 138 15.06 -13.73 4.39
CA LEU A 138 14.85 -14.90 5.27
C LEU A 138 16.15 -15.46 5.86
N LYS A 139 17.31 -15.13 5.28
CA LYS A 139 18.62 -15.62 5.72
C LYS A 139 18.83 -15.31 7.20
N SER A 140 19.21 -16.34 7.96
CA SER A 140 19.50 -16.27 9.41
C SER A 140 18.32 -15.77 10.26
N ARG A 141 17.07 -16.02 9.81
CA ARG A 141 15.86 -15.61 10.52
C ARG A 141 14.96 -16.77 10.86
N THR A 142 14.28 -16.64 12.00
CA THR A 142 13.27 -17.59 12.49
C THR A 142 11.89 -16.94 12.54
N PRO A 143 11.15 -16.89 11.41
CA PRO A 143 9.82 -16.30 11.39
C PRO A 143 8.85 -17.13 12.25
N THR A 144 8.00 -16.44 13.01
CA THR A 144 7.09 -17.07 13.99
C THR A 144 5.63 -17.05 13.53
N SER A 145 5.32 -16.45 12.40
CA SER A 145 3.95 -16.40 11.88
C SER A 145 3.94 -16.44 10.36
N ALA A 146 2.93 -17.10 9.82
CA ALA A 146 2.71 -17.21 8.39
C ALA A 146 1.21 -17.36 8.06
N GLN A 147 0.88 -17.25 6.78
CA GLN A 147 -0.44 -17.55 6.25
C GLN A 147 -0.28 -18.41 5.00
N LEU A 148 -0.86 -19.60 5.01
CA LEU A 148 -1.00 -20.43 3.82
C LEU A 148 -2.13 -19.87 2.96
N CYS A 149 -1.87 -19.68 1.67
CA CYS A 149 -2.82 -19.08 0.73
C CYS A 149 -2.92 -19.86 -0.56
N LYS A 150 -4.14 -20.08 -1.03
CA LYS A 150 -4.45 -20.50 -2.40
C LYS A 150 -4.77 -19.26 -3.23
N HIS A 151 -3.95 -18.95 -4.21
CA HIS A 151 -4.17 -17.80 -5.08
C HIS A 151 -5.13 -18.14 -6.24
N ARG A 152 -5.56 -17.09 -6.96
CA ARG A 152 -6.51 -17.22 -8.09
C ARG A 152 -5.96 -17.98 -9.29
N ASP A 153 -4.65 -18.17 -9.35
CA ASP A 153 -3.97 -19.01 -10.35
C ASP A 153 -4.02 -20.51 -10.02
N GLY A 154 -4.66 -20.86 -8.89
CA GLY A 154 -4.77 -22.25 -8.40
C GLY A 154 -3.52 -22.73 -7.67
N ARG A 155 -2.50 -21.90 -7.53
CA ARG A 155 -1.22 -22.25 -6.87
C ARG A 155 -1.24 -21.87 -5.39
N TYR A 156 -0.37 -22.51 -4.61
CA TYR A 156 -0.23 -22.32 -3.17
C TYR A 156 0.96 -21.43 -2.87
N TYR A 157 0.78 -20.57 -1.88
CA TYR A 157 1.80 -19.63 -1.41
C TYR A 157 1.82 -19.60 0.10
N ILE A 158 2.98 -19.36 0.67
CA ILE A 158 3.14 -19.04 2.07
C ILE A 158 3.53 -17.58 2.21
N HIS A 159 2.74 -16.83 2.95
CA HIS A 159 2.99 -15.44 3.30
C HIS A 159 3.68 -15.42 4.66
N ILE A 160 4.99 -15.36 4.68
CA ILE A 160 5.82 -15.37 5.89
C ILE A 160 5.91 -13.95 6.44
N GLN A 161 5.63 -13.77 7.72
CA GLN A 161 5.70 -12.49 8.40
C GLN A 161 7.01 -12.39 9.18
N LEU A 162 7.82 -11.40 8.83
CA LEU A 162 9.03 -11.02 9.55
C LEU A 162 8.73 -9.79 10.40
N LYS A 163 9.09 -9.85 11.67
CA LYS A 163 9.03 -8.73 12.59
C LYS A 163 10.44 -8.18 12.75
N ASP A 164 10.61 -6.90 12.49
CA ASP A 164 11.85 -6.17 12.66
C ASP A 164 11.60 -4.91 13.48
N ASP A 165 12.61 -4.47 14.21
CA ASP A 165 12.63 -3.11 14.72
C ASP A 165 13.03 -2.19 13.57
N ALA A 166 12.26 -1.12 13.37
CA ALA A 166 12.62 -0.13 12.37
C ALA A 166 13.84 0.66 12.86
N PRO A 167 14.77 1.03 11.98
CA PRO A 167 15.83 1.96 12.34
C PRO A 167 15.20 3.27 12.84
N ASP A 168 15.79 3.89 13.84
CA ASP A 168 15.38 5.21 14.28
C ASP A 168 15.59 6.22 13.13
N PRO A 169 14.64 7.12 12.89
CA PRO A 169 14.79 8.15 11.87
C PRO A 169 16.01 9.03 12.18
N VAL A 170 16.84 9.23 11.18
CA VAL A 170 17.98 10.13 11.29
C VAL A 170 17.43 11.57 11.35
N ARG A 171 17.70 12.27 12.44
CA ARG A 171 17.41 13.73 12.53
C ARG A 171 18.29 14.46 11.52
N THR A 172 17.66 15.16 10.60
CA THR A 172 18.34 15.84 9.51
C THR A 172 17.83 17.27 9.34
N LYS A 173 18.72 18.14 8.87
CA LYS A 173 18.38 19.53 8.49
C LYS A 173 18.03 19.66 7.01
N ASN A 174 18.05 18.56 6.25
CA ASN A 174 17.79 18.52 4.84
C ASN A 174 16.43 17.86 4.57
N ALA A 175 15.74 18.32 3.54
CA ALA A 175 14.50 17.71 3.08
C ALA A 175 14.47 17.60 1.56
N ILE A 176 13.80 16.57 1.06
CA ILE A 176 13.38 16.45 -0.34
C ILE A 176 11.88 16.64 -0.38
N GLY A 177 11.43 17.70 -1.05
CA GLY A 177 10.00 17.90 -1.34
C GLY A 177 9.59 17.08 -2.57
N VAL A 178 8.42 16.45 -2.51
CA VAL A 178 7.90 15.64 -3.63
C VAL A 178 6.47 16.09 -3.97
N ASP A 179 6.33 16.67 -5.15
CA ASP A 179 5.02 17.00 -5.73
C ASP A 179 4.47 15.81 -6.52
N PHE A 180 3.21 15.39 -6.24
CA PHE A 180 2.53 14.29 -6.89
C PHE A 180 1.54 14.79 -7.92
N GLY A 181 1.78 14.45 -9.18
CA GLY A 181 0.95 14.85 -10.30
C GLY A 181 0.35 13.69 -11.11
N ARG A 182 -0.51 14.04 -12.06
CA ARG A 182 -1.06 13.09 -13.05
C ARG A 182 -0.23 13.04 -14.33
N ARG A 183 0.37 14.15 -14.74
CA ARG A 183 1.25 14.24 -15.91
C ARG A 183 2.65 13.78 -15.56
N GLU A 184 3.26 14.47 -14.63
CA GLU A 184 4.40 13.94 -13.90
C GLU A 184 3.86 13.20 -12.67
N ILE A 185 4.22 11.92 -12.50
CA ILE A 185 3.75 11.11 -11.37
C ILE A 185 4.32 11.63 -10.06
N ALA A 186 5.58 12.04 -10.11
CA ALA A 186 6.30 12.70 -9.03
C ALA A 186 7.36 13.62 -9.59
N VAL A 187 7.58 14.76 -8.95
CA VAL A 187 8.69 15.68 -9.17
C VAL A 187 9.33 15.95 -7.82
N THR A 188 10.65 15.81 -7.72
CA THR A 188 11.39 16.12 -6.49
C THR A 188 12.00 17.52 -6.55
N SER A 189 12.26 18.12 -5.39
CA SER A 189 13.01 19.38 -5.28
C SER A 189 14.44 19.27 -5.79
N ASN A 190 14.99 18.05 -5.91
CA ASN A 190 16.30 17.81 -6.52
C ASN A 190 16.26 17.80 -8.07
N GLY A 191 15.06 17.98 -8.67
CA GLY A 191 14.87 18.04 -10.12
C GLY A 191 14.53 16.72 -10.79
N ASP A 192 14.47 15.59 -10.05
CA ASP A 192 14.05 14.30 -10.60
C ASP A 192 12.58 14.33 -10.99
N LYS A 193 12.27 13.77 -12.18
CA LYS A 193 10.91 13.73 -12.73
C LYS A 193 10.57 12.35 -13.25
N TRP A 194 9.36 11.90 -12.95
CA TRP A 194 8.80 10.63 -13.47
C TRP A 194 7.56 10.90 -14.30
N ASP A 195 7.72 10.83 -15.62
CA ASP A 195 6.63 11.06 -16.58
C ASP A 195 5.52 10.00 -16.49
N GLY A 196 4.28 10.47 -16.45
CA GLY A 196 3.07 9.67 -16.43
C GLY A 196 2.51 9.31 -17.80
N SER A 197 3.12 9.74 -18.90
CA SER A 197 2.61 9.49 -20.26
C SER A 197 2.56 8.00 -20.59
N GLY A 198 3.58 7.25 -20.22
CA GLY A 198 3.66 5.80 -20.43
C GLY A 198 2.51 5.04 -19.76
N ILE A 199 2.18 5.40 -18.52
CA ILE A 199 1.06 4.76 -17.82
C ILE A 199 -0.29 5.20 -18.39
N THR A 200 -0.43 6.45 -18.81
CA THR A 200 -1.65 6.96 -19.45
C THR A 200 -1.89 6.23 -20.77
N LYS A 201 -0.88 6.09 -21.61
CA LYS A 201 -0.94 5.32 -22.87
C LYS A 201 -1.33 3.85 -22.62
N ALA A 202 -0.70 3.20 -21.63
CA ALA A 202 -1.01 1.83 -21.25
C ALA A 202 -2.48 1.69 -20.79
N ARG A 203 -2.96 2.57 -19.92
CA ARG A 203 -4.35 2.59 -19.45
C ARG A 203 -5.36 2.79 -20.57
N ASP A 204 -5.09 3.71 -21.47
CA ASP A 204 -5.98 3.99 -22.61
C ASP A 204 -6.02 2.79 -23.57
N LYS A 205 -4.87 2.12 -23.81
CA LYS A 205 -4.80 0.87 -24.57
C LYS A 205 -5.63 -0.24 -23.90
N PHE A 206 -5.42 -0.49 -22.59
CA PHE A 206 -6.19 -1.50 -21.86
C PHE A 206 -7.69 -1.19 -21.82
N SER A 207 -8.07 0.07 -21.69
CA SER A 207 -9.48 0.48 -21.71
C SER A 207 -10.11 0.19 -23.06
N ARG A 208 -9.49 0.56 -24.17
CA ARG A 208 -9.98 0.29 -25.53
C ARG A 208 -10.14 -1.21 -25.79
N VAL A 209 -9.10 -2.01 -25.46
CA VAL A 209 -9.12 -3.47 -25.62
C VAL A 209 -10.25 -4.09 -24.78
N ARG A 210 -10.41 -3.65 -23.53
CA ARG A 210 -11.47 -4.14 -22.64
C ARG A 210 -12.86 -3.83 -23.19
N THR A 211 -13.10 -2.60 -23.64
CA THR A 211 -14.38 -2.18 -24.23
C THR A 211 -14.71 -3.01 -25.47
N SER A 212 -13.74 -3.17 -26.38
CA SER A 212 -13.92 -4.02 -27.58
C SER A 212 -14.26 -5.47 -27.24
N LEU A 213 -13.53 -6.07 -26.29
CA LEU A 213 -13.79 -7.43 -25.85
C LEU A 213 -15.16 -7.57 -25.15
N GLN A 214 -15.55 -6.60 -24.31
CA GLN A 214 -16.85 -6.61 -23.65
C GLN A 214 -18.01 -6.52 -24.66
N SER A 215 -17.90 -5.68 -25.68
CA SER A 215 -18.86 -5.62 -26.77
C SER A 215 -19.01 -6.94 -27.51
N LYS A 216 -17.89 -7.66 -27.74
CA LYS A 216 -17.92 -9.01 -28.36
C LYS A 216 -18.60 -10.05 -27.44
N VAL A 217 -18.47 -9.91 -26.13
CA VAL A 217 -19.18 -10.80 -25.18
C VAL A 217 -20.68 -10.59 -25.25
N SER A 218 -21.18 -9.37 -25.38
CA SER A 218 -22.63 -9.09 -25.42
C SER A 218 -23.30 -9.62 -26.68
N LYS A 219 -22.60 -9.62 -27.82
CA LYS A 219 -23.15 -9.96 -29.14
C LYS A 219 -22.77 -11.36 -29.65
N GLY A 220 -21.87 -12.07 -28.98
CA GLY A 220 -21.26 -13.29 -29.48
C GLY A 220 -22.03 -14.58 -29.18
N THR A 221 -21.70 -15.68 -29.89
CA THR A 221 -22.15 -17.04 -29.58
C THR A 221 -21.60 -17.54 -28.24
N ARG A 222 -22.10 -18.66 -27.70
CA ARG A 222 -21.63 -19.29 -26.47
C ARG A 222 -20.11 -19.50 -26.48
N THR A 223 -19.56 -20.02 -27.58
CA THR A 223 -18.12 -20.28 -27.76
C THR A 223 -17.30 -18.99 -27.75
N THR A 224 -17.74 -17.98 -28.52
CA THR A 224 -17.12 -16.65 -28.55
C THR A 224 -17.12 -16.01 -27.17
N ARG A 225 -18.25 -16.04 -26.45
CA ARG A 225 -18.35 -15.50 -25.08
C ARG A 225 -17.37 -16.17 -24.12
N ARG A 226 -17.22 -17.51 -24.17
CA ARG A 226 -16.28 -18.26 -23.35
C ARG A 226 -14.82 -17.85 -23.65
N ARG A 227 -14.44 -17.82 -24.93
CA ARG A 227 -13.10 -17.42 -25.38
C ARG A 227 -12.76 -16.00 -24.92
N VAL A 228 -13.66 -15.05 -25.14
CA VAL A 228 -13.42 -13.64 -24.80
C VAL A 228 -13.38 -13.43 -23.30
N ARG A 229 -14.23 -14.10 -22.49
CA ARG A 229 -14.12 -14.08 -21.03
C ARG A 229 -12.75 -14.58 -20.53
N ASN A 230 -12.20 -15.61 -21.14
CA ASN A 230 -10.87 -16.10 -20.80
C ASN A 230 -9.78 -15.07 -21.14
N ILE A 231 -9.89 -14.37 -22.26
CA ILE A 231 -8.97 -13.27 -22.61
C ILE A 231 -9.08 -12.14 -21.60
N LEU A 232 -10.29 -11.69 -21.26
CA LEU A 232 -10.53 -10.67 -20.23
C LEU A 232 -9.95 -11.07 -18.87
N LYS A 233 -10.08 -12.35 -18.47
CA LYS A 233 -9.48 -12.90 -17.24
C LYS A 233 -7.94 -12.79 -17.27
N ARG A 234 -7.29 -13.12 -18.39
CA ARG A 234 -5.83 -13.01 -18.57
C ARG A 234 -5.35 -11.55 -18.55
N LEU A 235 -6.13 -10.63 -19.11
CA LEU A 235 -5.84 -9.19 -19.10
C LEU A 235 -6.07 -8.55 -17.73
N SER A 236 -6.89 -9.18 -16.90
CA SER A 236 -7.23 -8.68 -15.57
C SER A 236 -5.98 -8.50 -14.72
N GLY A 237 -5.85 -7.34 -14.12
CA GLY A 237 -4.74 -7.01 -13.21
C GLY A 237 -3.42 -6.63 -13.88
N ARG A 238 -3.24 -6.73 -15.21
CA ARG A 238 -1.99 -6.30 -15.89
C ARG A 238 -1.71 -4.82 -15.67
N GLU A 239 -2.73 -3.98 -15.86
CA GLU A 239 -2.64 -2.53 -15.62
C GLU A 239 -2.24 -2.22 -14.17
N ARG A 240 -2.90 -2.89 -13.20
CA ARG A 240 -2.59 -2.72 -11.78
C ARG A 240 -1.16 -3.17 -11.46
N ARG A 241 -0.69 -4.28 -12.00
CA ARG A 241 0.69 -4.75 -11.78
C ARG A 241 1.72 -3.78 -12.35
N TYR A 242 1.48 -3.24 -13.55
CA TYR A 242 2.36 -2.23 -14.15
C TYR A 242 2.41 -0.95 -13.29
N GLN A 243 1.26 -0.45 -12.83
CA GLN A 243 1.20 0.69 -11.92
C GLN A 243 1.94 0.43 -10.61
N THR A 244 1.74 -0.75 -10.04
CA THR A 244 2.40 -1.16 -8.80
C THR A 244 3.92 -1.22 -8.97
N TRP A 245 4.39 -1.82 -10.07
CA TRP A 245 5.81 -1.86 -10.41
C TRP A 245 6.40 -0.45 -10.55
N LEU A 246 5.72 0.44 -11.28
CA LEU A 246 6.17 1.81 -11.46
C LEU A 246 6.25 2.57 -10.12
N ASN A 247 5.21 2.45 -9.27
CA ASN A 247 5.23 3.08 -7.95
C ASN A 247 6.32 2.51 -7.04
N HIS A 248 6.65 1.21 -7.16
CA HIS A 248 7.79 0.61 -6.46
C HIS A 248 9.13 1.18 -6.95
N THR A 249 9.28 1.40 -8.26
CA THR A 249 10.49 1.98 -8.86
C THR A 249 10.67 3.41 -8.40
N ILE A 250 9.64 4.25 -8.52
CA ILE A 250 9.68 5.66 -8.09
C ILE A 250 9.98 5.78 -6.60
N SER A 251 9.22 5.08 -5.76
CA SER A 251 9.42 5.16 -4.31
C SER A 251 10.77 4.64 -3.87
N ARG A 252 11.36 3.66 -4.58
CA ARG A 252 12.73 3.21 -4.30
C ARG A 252 13.76 4.29 -4.65
N ALA A 253 13.63 4.93 -5.80
CA ALA A 253 14.54 5.99 -6.23
C ALA A 253 14.54 7.16 -5.23
N ILE A 254 13.36 7.65 -4.86
CA ILE A 254 13.21 8.76 -3.90
C ILE A 254 13.82 8.41 -2.53
N ILE A 255 13.56 7.19 -2.01
CA ILE A 255 14.15 6.76 -0.73
C ILE A 255 15.67 6.64 -0.82
N GLN A 256 16.21 6.13 -1.94
CA GLN A 256 17.66 6.03 -2.12
C GLN A 256 18.33 7.41 -2.20
N ASP A 257 17.68 8.37 -2.84
CA ASP A 257 18.16 9.75 -2.91
C ASP A 257 18.13 10.42 -1.53
N ALA A 258 17.04 10.24 -0.77
CA ALA A 258 16.92 10.72 0.60
C ALA A 258 18.00 10.12 1.53
N LEU A 259 18.32 8.82 1.38
CA LEU A 259 19.40 8.18 2.14
C LEU A 259 20.77 8.74 1.79
N LYS A 260 21.05 8.97 0.50
CA LYS A 260 22.35 9.52 0.03
C LYS A 260 22.56 10.95 0.52
N SER A 261 21.52 11.76 0.51
CA SER A 261 21.57 13.17 0.92
C SER A 261 21.34 13.38 2.42
N GLY A 262 21.07 12.31 3.18
CA GLY A 262 20.71 12.42 4.59
C GLY A 262 19.47 13.31 4.79
N SER A 263 18.45 13.19 3.96
CA SER A 263 17.29 14.07 3.94
C SER A 263 16.04 13.35 4.44
N LEU A 264 15.11 14.08 5.07
CA LEU A 264 13.73 13.65 5.23
C LEU A 264 12.97 13.85 3.90
N ILE A 265 11.80 13.23 3.79
CA ILE A 265 10.92 13.40 2.61
C ILE A 265 9.66 14.14 3.06
N ALA A 266 9.35 15.26 2.38
CA ALA A 266 8.11 16.00 2.54
C ALA A 266 7.18 15.73 1.34
N ILE A 267 5.92 15.43 1.60
CA ILE A 267 4.88 15.21 0.60
C ILE A 267 3.62 16.00 0.94
N GLU A 268 2.75 16.23 -0.04
CA GLU A 268 1.44 16.80 0.24
C GLU A 268 0.46 15.78 0.82
N ASP A 269 -0.37 16.22 1.77
CA ASP A 269 -1.52 15.43 2.22
C ASP A 269 -2.69 15.55 1.25
N LEU A 270 -2.75 14.63 0.31
CA LEU A 270 -3.80 14.55 -0.71
C LEU A 270 -5.04 13.76 -0.24
N THR A 271 -5.24 13.60 1.06
CA THR A 271 -6.44 12.94 1.62
C THR A 271 -7.70 13.67 1.16
N GLY A 272 -8.69 12.92 0.65
CA GLY A 272 -9.95 13.48 0.14
C GLY A 272 -9.86 14.21 -1.20
N ILE A 273 -8.71 14.23 -1.88
CA ILE A 273 -8.55 14.92 -3.18
C ILE A 273 -9.48 14.35 -4.27
N ARG A 274 -9.77 13.05 -4.23
CA ARG A 274 -10.68 12.43 -5.20
C ARG A 274 -12.10 12.93 -5.05
N ASP A 275 -12.59 13.08 -3.83
CA ASP A 275 -13.96 13.54 -3.56
C ASP A 275 -14.10 15.00 -3.98
N ARG A 276 -13.17 15.86 -3.59
CA ARG A 276 -13.10 17.27 -4.03
C ARG A 276 -13.02 17.40 -5.55
N THR A 277 -12.21 16.56 -6.19
CA THR A 277 -12.01 16.58 -7.64
C THR A 277 -13.24 16.07 -8.39
N ASN A 278 -14.01 15.11 -7.85
CA ASN A 278 -15.21 14.56 -8.46
C ASN A 278 -16.42 15.51 -8.36
N GLN A 279 -16.40 16.49 -7.48
CA GLN A 279 -17.44 17.53 -7.37
C GLN A 279 -17.40 18.53 -8.54
N GLN A 280 -16.26 18.61 -9.24
CA GLN A 280 -16.12 19.50 -10.39
C GLN A 280 -16.65 18.84 -11.68
N PRO A 281 -17.33 19.57 -12.57
CA PRO A 281 -17.75 19.06 -13.87
C PRO A 281 -16.54 18.68 -14.71
N ARG A 282 -16.50 17.42 -15.18
CA ARG A 282 -15.39 16.86 -15.97
C ARG A 282 -15.87 15.84 -16.97
N SER A 283 -15.12 15.71 -18.07
CA SER A 283 -15.37 14.66 -19.06
C SER A 283 -15.23 13.27 -18.44
N LYS A 284 -15.95 12.27 -18.98
CA LYS A 284 -15.89 10.87 -18.55
C LYS A 284 -14.45 10.34 -18.58
N THR A 285 -13.67 10.74 -19.56
CA THR A 285 -12.26 10.36 -19.73
C THR A 285 -11.37 10.95 -18.62
N GLU A 286 -11.55 12.23 -18.30
CA GLU A 286 -10.78 12.88 -17.24
C GLU A 286 -11.14 12.35 -15.86
N ARG A 287 -12.43 12.11 -15.60
CA ARG A 287 -12.87 11.46 -14.34
C ARG A 287 -12.25 10.08 -14.18
N ARG A 288 -12.22 9.27 -15.26
CA ARG A 288 -11.55 7.96 -15.25
C ARG A 288 -10.05 8.10 -14.95
N ARG A 289 -9.35 9.02 -15.62
CA ARG A 289 -7.92 9.26 -15.41
C ARG A 289 -7.62 9.73 -13.98
N SER A 290 -8.43 10.62 -13.42
CA SER A 290 -8.27 11.09 -12.03
C SER A 290 -8.52 9.98 -11.02
N ASN A 291 -9.58 9.21 -11.17
CA ASN A 291 -9.90 8.10 -10.26
C ASN A 291 -8.90 6.95 -10.35
N SER A 292 -8.20 6.79 -11.48
CA SER A 292 -7.16 5.77 -11.65
C SER A 292 -5.77 6.22 -11.19
N TRP A 293 -5.62 7.47 -10.76
CA TRP A 293 -4.36 7.99 -10.24
C TRP A 293 -4.00 7.32 -8.91
N ALA A 294 -2.87 6.61 -8.87
CA ALA A 294 -2.49 5.76 -7.75
C ALA A 294 -1.52 6.43 -6.78
N PHE A 295 -1.69 7.75 -6.52
CA PHE A 295 -0.86 8.51 -5.58
C PHE A 295 -0.89 7.93 -4.15
N TYR A 296 -2.05 7.46 -3.69
CA TYR A 296 -2.17 6.84 -2.37
C TYR A 296 -1.28 5.59 -2.24
N GLN A 297 -1.18 4.76 -3.29
CA GLN A 297 -0.28 3.61 -3.30
C GLN A 297 1.19 4.06 -3.29
N LEU A 298 1.54 5.12 -4.03
CA LEU A 298 2.90 5.67 -4.02
C LEU A 298 3.28 6.20 -2.65
N ARG A 299 2.37 6.98 -2.01
CA ARG A 299 2.52 7.43 -0.63
C ARG A 299 2.74 6.27 0.33
N GLN A 300 1.90 5.24 0.30
CA GLN A 300 2.08 4.04 1.14
C GLN A 300 3.43 3.37 0.92
N PHE A 301 3.93 3.35 -0.34
CA PHE A 301 5.23 2.77 -0.64
C PHE A 301 6.38 3.62 -0.11
N LEU A 302 6.27 4.92 -0.10
CA LEU A 302 7.23 5.82 0.55
C LEU A 302 7.19 5.65 2.08
N GLU A 303 6.00 5.62 2.68
CA GLU A 303 5.82 5.45 4.12
C GLU A 303 6.51 4.17 4.63
N TYR A 304 6.15 3.00 4.10
CA TYR A 304 6.74 1.76 4.62
C TYR A 304 8.24 1.61 4.31
N LYS A 305 8.68 2.07 3.12
CA LYS A 305 10.11 2.02 2.78
C LYS A 305 10.92 3.04 3.58
N GLY A 306 10.36 4.22 3.86
CA GLY A 306 10.96 5.21 4.74
C GLY A 306 11.20 4.61 6.12
N ILE A 307 10.17 4.01 6.72
CA ILE A 307 10.28 3.30 8.01
C ILE A 307 11.36 2.21 7.95
N GLN A 308 11.42 1.41 6.85
CA GLN A 308 12.42 0.36 6.68
C GLN A 308 13.86 0.86 6.61
N SER A 309 14.03 2.08 6.18
CA SER A 309 15.35 2.67 5.92
C SER A 309 15.74 3.76 6.92
N GLY A 310 14.89 4.07 7.91
CA GLY A 310 15.14 5.18 8.84
C GLY A 310 15.03 6.57 8.19
N VAL A 311 14.31 6.68 7.05
CA VAL A 311 14.01 7.96 6.40
C VAL A 311 12.67 8.46 6.90
N GLU A 312 12.66 9.63 7.50
CA GLU A 312 11.43 10.28 7.96
C GLU A 312 10.60 10.77 6.78
N LEU A 313 9.27 10.54 6.84
CA LEU A 313 8.31 11.03 5.86
C LEU A 313 7.29 11.90 6.56
N ILE A 314 7.14 13.13 6.09
CA ILE A 314 6.14 14.07 6.63
C ILE A 314 5.12 14.44 5.55
N ALA A 315 3.87 14.63 5.97
CA ALA A 315 2.79 15.08 5.10
C ALA A 315 2.40 16.51 5.50
N ILE A 316 2.45 17.44 4.54
CA ILE A 316 2.12 18.85 4.74
C ILE A 316 0.76 19.20 4.11
N SER A 317 0.17 20.32 4.51
CA SER A 317 -1.04 20.84 3.87
C SER A 317 -0.77 21.24 2.42
N PRO A 318 -1.61 20.82 1.46
CA PRO A 318 -1.45 21.19 0.04
C PRO A 318 -1.94 22.61 -0.28
N ARG A 319 -2.34 23.38 0.73
CA ARG A 319 -2.86 24.74 0.49
C ARG A 319 -1.73 25.67 0.02
N TYR A 320 -1.95 26.31 -1.11
CA TYR A 320 -1.06 27.31 -1.73
C TYR A 320 0.33 26.82 -2.16
N THR A 321 0.73 25.59 -1.91
CA THR A 321 2.04 25.04 -2.33
C THR A 321 2.32 25.19 -3.82
N SER A 322 1.31 25.05 -4.67
CA SER A 322 1.43 25.19 -6.12
C SER A 322 1.29 26.64 -6.63
N GLN A 323 0.90 27.59 -5.77
CA GLN A 323 0.66 28.98 -6.13
C GLN A 323 1.69 29.95 -5.53
N THR A 324 2.48 29.48 -4.58
CA THR A 324 3.49 30.29 -3.87
C THR A 324 4.85 30.10 -4.52
N CYS A 325 5.58 31.18 -4.72
CA CYS A 325 6.95 31.17 -5.19
C CYS A 325 7.88 30.63 -4.11
N HIS A 326 8.68 29.60 -4.41
CA HIS A 326 9.61 29.03 -3.45
C HIS A 326 10.78 29.96 -3.09
N GLN A 327 11.09 30.97 -3.89
CA GLN A 327 12.18 31.91 -3.59
C GLN A 327 11.78 33.05 -2.67
N CYS A 328 10.60 33.65 -2.87
CA CYS A 328 10.20 34.84 -2.12
C CYS A 328 8.87 34.70 -1.37
N LEU A 329 8.23 33.55 -1.44
CA LEU A 329 6.96 33.20 -0.79
C LEU A 329 5.75 34.04 -1.19
N HIS A 330 5.86 34.88 -2.26
CA HIS A 330 4.72 35.60 -2.82
C HIS A 330 3.86 34.67 -3.69
N ILE A 331 2.57 34.99 -3.75
CA ILE A 331 1.66 34.30 -4.67
C ILE A 331 2.03 34.65 -6.11
N GLY A 332 2.15 33.64 -6.95
CA GLY A 332 2.48 33.78 -8.36
C GLY A 332 1.37 33.25 -9.26
N LEU A 333 1.59 33.33 -10.56
CA LEU A 333 0.66 32.83 -11.58
C LEU A 333 1.12 31.50 -12.11
N ARG A 334 0.25 30.49 -11.98
CA ARG A 334 0.45 29.15 -12.54
C ARG A 334 -0.41 28.97 -13.80
N SER A 335 0.23 28.69 -14.93
CA SER A 335 -0.44 28.32 -16.18
C SER A 335 0.08 26.98 -16.67
N GLY A 336 -0.66 25.91 -16.42
CA GLY A 336 -0.26 24.54 -16.75
C GLY A 336 1.04 24.12 -16.06
N LYS A 337 2.12 23.94 -16.82
CA LYS A 337 3.47 23.60 -16.33
C LYS A 337 4.38 24.82 -16.10
N ARG A 338 3.89 26.01 -16.34
CA ARG A 338 4.66 27.23 -16.13
C ARG A 338 4.20 27.96 -14.88
N PHE A 339 5.16 28.45 -14.12
CA PHE A 339 4.95 29.31 -12.98
C PHE A 339 5.70 30.63 -13.19
N ARG A 340 5.12 31.74 -12.81
CA ARG A 340 5.75 33.05 -12.79
C ARG A 340 5.42 33.76 -11.48
N CYS A 341 6.45 34.23 -10.79
CA CYS A 341 6.30 35.05 -9.60
C CYS A 341 5.70 36.43 -9.98
N THR A 342 4.81 36.95 -9.15
CA THR A 342 4.25 38.31 -9.35
C THR A 342 5.04 39.39 -8.64
N ASN A 343 5.95 39.01 -7.75
CA ASN A 343 6.84 39.93 -7.09
C ASN A 343 7.93 40.42 -8.05
N ARG A 344 7.92 41.71 -8.40
CA ARG A 344 8.87 42.31 -9.33
C ARG A 344 10.32 42.22 -8.86
N SER A 345 10.55 42.19 -7.54
CA SER A 345 11.91 42.07 -7.00
C SER A 345 12.45 40.63 -7.04
N CYS A 346 11.62 39.63 -7.29
CA CYS A 346 12.02 38.22 -7.40
C CYS A 346 12.08 37.77 -8.85
N ASP A 347 11.06 38.08 -9.63
CA ASP A 347 10.87 37.74 -11.08
C ASP A 347 11.18 36.27 -11.44
N TRP A 348 11.13 35.35 -10.46
CA TRP A 348 11.37 33.93 -10.69
C TRP A 348 10.28 33.34 -11.60
N HIS A 349 10.71 32.62 -12.63
CA HIS A 349 9.82 31.88 -13.51
C HIS A 349 10.43 30.53 -13.88
N GLY A 350 9.58 29.50 -14.06
CA GLY A 350 10.07 28.14 -14.33
C GLY A 350 8.98 27.09 -14.39
N ASP A 351 9.40 25.86 -14.15
CA ASP A 351 8.50 24.70 -14.08
C ASP A 351 7.65 24.76 -12.80
N ALA A 352 6.33 24.69 -12.96
CA ALA A 352 5.39 24.79 -11.84
C ALA A 352 5.44 23.59 -10.88
N ASP A 353 5.77 22.41 -11.39
CA ASP A 353 5.86 21.20 -10.58
C ASP A 353 7.17 21.20 -9.78
N LEU A 354 8.26 21.77 -10.35
CA LEU A 354 9.50 22.03 -9.60
C LEU A 354 9.28 23.07 -8.51
N ASN A 355 8.61 24.20 -8.82
CA ASN A 355 8.26 25.19 -7.80
C ASN A 355 7.42 24.56 -6.67
N GLY A 356 6.45 23.73 -7.00
CA GLY A 356 5.63 23.01 -6.04
C GLY A 356 6.47 22.10 -5.14
N SER A 357 7.38 21.31 -5.71
CA SER A 357 8.25 20.42 -4.94
C SER A 357 9.21 21.18 -4.01
N GLU A 358 9.75 22.31 -4.44
CA GLU A 358 10.56 23.20 -3.61
C GLU A 358 9.75 23.82 -2.47
N MET A 359 8.53 24.29 -2.75
CA MET A 359 7.62 24.77 -1.69
C MET A 359 7.30 23.69 -0.67
N ILE A 360 7.05 22.45 -1.13
CA ILE A 360 6.81 21.29 -0.24
C ILE A 360 8.04 21.05 0.64
N ARG A 361 9.24 21.13 0.10
CA ARG A 361 10.50 21.03 0.84
C ARG A 361 10.61 22.10 1.92
N LEU A 362 10.39 23.37 1.57
CA LEU A 362 10.48 24.49 2.52
C LEU A 362 9.47 24.39 3.66
N VAL A 363 8.21 24.10 3.34
CA VAL A 363 7.17 23.90 4.36
C VAL A 363 7.49 22.68 5.23
N GLY A 364 8.00 21.61 4.64
CA GLY A 364 8.44 20.42 5.37
C GLY A 364 9.53 20.73 6.37
N LEU A 365 10.55 21.48 6.00
CA LEU A 365 11.62 21.93 6.90
C LEU A 365 11.08 22.83 8.02
N SER A 366 10.15 23.73 7.72
CA SER A 366 9.56 24.63 8.73
C SER A 366 8.77 23.88 9.80
N VAL A 367 8.08 22.82 9.43
CA VAL A 367 7.30 21.99 10.37
C VAL A 367 8.21 21.15 11.26
N THR A 368 9.31 20.62 10.72
CA THR A 368 10.22 19.75 11.49
C THR A 368 11.30 20.51 12.23
N GLN A 369 11.65 21.70 11.77
CA GLN A 369 12.70 22.55 12.34
C GLN A 369 12.29 24.03 12.29
N PRO A 370 11.41 24.46 13.21
CA PRO A 370 10.91 25.84 13.19
C PRO A 370 12.04 26.89 13.26
N GLU A 371 13.14 26.59 13.95
CA GLU A 371 14.30 27.48 14.09
C GLU A 371 15.24 27.44 12.88
N GLY A 372 15.14 26.38 12.02
CA GLY A 372 16.05 26.18 10.87
C GLY A 372 15.61 26.84 9.58
N SER A 373 14.37 27.31 9.47
CA SER A 373 13.86 27.94 8.25
C SER A 373 13.99 29.45 8.28
N LYS A 374 15.21 29.96 8.14
CA LYS A 374 15.49 31.40 8.05
C LYS A 374 14.61 32.15 7.03
N ILE A 375 14.15 31.48 5.97
CA ILE A 375 13.29 32.06 4.93
C ILE A 375 11.88 32.34 5.43
N LEU A 376 11.29 31.43 6.21
CA LEU A 376 9.92 31.60 6.76
C LEU A 376 9.91 32.50 8.00
N SER A 377 10.97 32.47 8.81
CA SER A 377 11.06 33.33 10.00
C SER A 377 11.27 34.81 9.69
N CYS A 378 11.86 35.16 8.54
CA CYS A 378 12.15 36.55 8.17
C CYS A 378 10.99 37.30 7.54
N ASN A 379 9.95 36.58 7.02
CA ASN A 379 8.86 37.20 6.25
C ASN A 379 7.47 37.08 6.91
N LEU A 380 7.40 36.55 8.11
CA LEU A 380 6.15 36.40 8.85
C LEU A 380 6.07 37.46 9.96
N SER A 381 5.23 38.49 9.78
CA SER A 381 4.86 39.40 10.84
C SER A 381 3.59 38.88 11.53
N TRP A 382 3.56 38.94 12.86
CA TRP A 382 2.38 38.68 13.67
C TRP A 382 1.54 39.95 13.77
N ASP A 383 0.24 39.83 13.59
CA ASP A 383 -0.65 40.94 13.93
C ASP A 383 -0.97 40.96 15.43
N SER A 384 -1.67 42.01 15.87
CA SER A 384 -2.10 42.18 17.27
C SER A 384 -3.07 41.11 17.76
N SER A 385 -3.63 40.27 16.89
CA SER A 385 -4.49 39.12 17.20
C SER A 385 -3.72 37.79 17.30
N GLY A 386 -2.39 37.79 17.09
CA GLY A 386 -1.55 36.60 17.11
C GLY A 386 -1.67 35.72 15.84
N LEU A 387 -2.27 36.24 14.79
CA LEU A 387 -2.37 35.56 13.51
C LEU A 387 -1.19 35.90 12.58
N LEU A 388 -0.64 34.90 11.94
CA LEU A 388 0.38 35.05 10.89
C LEU A 388 -0.20 35.85 9.72
N LYS A 389 0.29 37.03 9.46
CA LYS A 389 -0.02 37.78 8.25
C LYS A 389 0.90 37.36 7.13
N ALA A 390 0.30 37.12 5.95
CA ALA A 390 1.05 37.15 4.71
C ALA A 390 1.68 38.55 4.56
N PRO A 391 2.92 38.67 4.01
CA PRO A 391 3.50 39.97 3.71
C PRO A 391 2.49 40.82 2.93
N SER A 392 2.24 42.03 3.37
CA SER A 392 1.41 42.98 2.60
C SER A 392 2.00 43.16 1.21
N LEU A 393 1.16 42.97 0.19
CA LEU A 393 1.45 43.19 -1.21
C LEU A 393 1.97 44.59 -1.47
#